data_23b52278752cb5958c059360092f17ac
#
_entry.id   23b52278752cb5958c059360092f17ac
#
_cell.length_a   1.000
_cell.length_b   1.000
_cell.length_c   1.000
_cell.angle_alpha   90.00
_cell.angle_beta   90.00
_cell.angle_gamma   90.00
#
_symmetry.space_group_name_H-M   'P 1'
#
loop_
_entity.id
_entity.type
_entity.pdbx_description
1 polymer ?
#
loop_
_entity_poly.entity_id
_entity_poly.type
_entity_poly.pdbx_seq_one_letter_code
_entity_poly.pdbx_strand_id
1 'polypeptide(L)'
;MKFIGRSPVRISLCNGGDTDYHIKDMGWSNLINVTLASLAYVCILEEKRQEFIDYHYVNKFTGSYNNIKISDLEKDEEYTRLIVQTIKKVKPDFRGNIKIITNVPEKSGLGGSSSLVVSLIKALVKLNGEKMLPEDVAKLAYEVERKIIGIKGGYQDQWAAAY
;
A
#
# COMPACT_ATOMS: atom_id res chain seq x y z
N MET A 1 -19.01 0.53 -11.19
CA MET A 1 -17.72 0.55 -11.95
C MET A 1 -16.61 0.07 -11.02
N LYS A 2 -15.61 -0.67 -11.54
CA LYS A 2 -14.50 -1.17 -10.71
C LYS A 2 -13.19 -0.50 -11.11
N PHE A 3 -12.42 -0.06 -10.10
CA PHE A 3 -11.11 0.59 -10.29
C PHE A 3 -10.02 -0.30 -9.73
N ILE A 4 -8.96 -0.51 -10.49
CA ILE A 4 -7.92 -1.47 -10.15
C ILE A 4 -6.57 -0.75 -10.03
N GLY A 5 -5.92 -0.95 -8.89
CA GLY A 5 -4.52 -0.64 -8.65
C GLY A 5 -3.71 -1.92 -8.46
N ARG A 6 -2.53 -1.98 -9.05
CA ARG A 6 -1.59 -3.08 -8.89
C ARG A 6 -0.21 -2.54 -8.55
N SER A 7 0.46 -3.23 -7.64
CA SER A 7 1.82 -2.90 -7.26
C SER A 7 2.63 -4.18 -7.01
N PRO A 8 3.81 -4.33 -7.61
CA PRO A 8 4.70 -5.46 -7.34
C PRO A 8 5.37 -5.30 -5.98
N VAL A 9 5.93 -6.39 -5.46
CA VAL A 9 6.90 -6.37 -4.37
C VAL A 9 8.33 -6.37 -4.90
N ARG A 10 9.31 -6.19 -4.02
CA ARG A 10 10.71 -6.03 -4.37
C ARG A 10 11.64 -6.92 -3.56
N ILE A 11 12.82 -7.21 -4.12
CA ILE A 11 14.01 -7.67 -3.39
C ILE A 11 15.01 -6.51 -3.36
N SER A 12 15.54 -6.20 -2.18
CA SER A 12 16.68 -5.28 -2.06
C SER A 12 17.98 -6.05 -2.22
N LEU A 13 18.78 -5.67 -3.20
CA LEU A 13 20.08 -6.28 -3.48
C LEU A 13 21.23 -5.55 -2.77
N CYS A 14 21.03 -4.29 -2.47
CA CYS A 14 22.03 -3.46 -1.82
C CYS A 14 21.35 -2.42 -0.94
N ASN A 15 21.88 -2.22 0.28
CA ASN A 15 21.47 -1.20 1.23
C ASN A 15 19.99 -1.34 1.66
N GLY A 16 19.69 -2.29 2.53
CA GLY A 16 18.31 -2.53 3.02
C GLY A 16 17.95 -1.65 4.21
N GLY A 17 16.65 -1.46 4.40
CA GLY A 17 15.98 -1.07 5.65
C GLY A 17 16.14 0.38 6.13
N ASP A 18 17.33 0.85 6.38
CA ASP A 18 17.61 2.09 7.13
C ASP A 18 18.00 3.30 6.24
N THR A 19 17.36 3.42 5.08
CA THR A 19 17.63 4.55 4.17
C THR A 19 17.38 5.92 4.80
N ASP A 20 16.43 6.03 5.74
CA ASP A 20 16.19 7.28 6.48
C ASP A 20 17.39 7.69 7.34
N TYR A 21 18.06 6.72 7.97
CA TYR A 21 19.25 6.96 8.76
C TYR A 21 20.40 7.48 7.88
N HIS A 22 20.66 6.76 6.77
CA HIS A 22 21.70 7.16 5.83
C HIS A 22 21.45 8.54 5.20
N ILE A 23 20.20 8.86 4.87
CA ILE A 23 19.87 10.18 4.33
C ILE A 23 20.04 11.28 5.37
N LYS A 24 19.71 11.02 6.65
CA LYS A 24 19.93 12.00 7.73
C LYS A 24 21.41 12.29 7.98
N ASP A 25 22.24 11.25 8.02
CA ASP A 25 23.64 11.37 8.37
C ASP A 25 24.52 11.83 7.20
N MET A 26 24.26 11.31 6.00
CA MET A 26 25.10 11.52 4.83
C MET A 26 24.44 12.37 3.74
N GLY A 27 23.16 12.71 3.87
CA GLY A 27 22.39 13.48 2.91
C GLY A 27 21.92 12.69 1.68
N TRP A 28 22.38 11.45 1.50
CA TRP A 28 22.02 10.59 0.36
C TRP A 28 22.15 9.09 0.69
N SER A 29 21.52 8.26 -0.12
CA SER A 29 21.68 6.81 -0.05
C SER A 29 21.48 6.20 -1.44
N ASN A 30 22.31 5.22 -1.81
CA ASN A 30 22.15 4.44 -3.03
C ASN A 30 21.46 3.11 -2.73
N LEU A 31 20.49 2.77 -3.53
CA LEU A 31 19.69 1.56 -3.43
C LEU A 31 19.65 0.81 -4.75
N ILE A 32 19.69 -0.50 -4.67
CA ILE A 32 19.40 -1.38 -5.82
C ILE A 32 18.28 -2.31 -5.40
N ASN A 33 17.13 -2.14 -6.03
CA ASN A 33 15.96 -3.00 -5.87
C ASN A 33 15.62 -3.69 -7.19
N VAL A 34 15.15 -4.93 -7.10
CA VAL A 34 14.57 -5.68 -8.22
C VAL A 34 13.11 -5.95 -7.91
N THR A 35 12.23 -5.50 -8.79
CA THR A 35 10.79 -5.77 -8.69
C THR A 35 10.47 -7.21 -9.11
N LEU A 36 9.64 -7.88 -8.31
CA LEU A 36 9.14 -9.22 -8.60
C LEU A 36 7.77 -9.09 -9.26
N ALA A 37 7.74 -8.99 -10.60
CA ALA A 37 6.50 -8.75 -11.34
C ALA A 37 5.40 -9.80 -11.14
N SER A 38 5.77 -11.05 -10.81
CA SER A 38 4.83 -12.14 -10.53
C SER A 38 4.21 -12.08 -9.14
N LEU A 39 4.86 -11.40 -8.19
CA LEU A 39 4.39 -11.24 -6.81
C LEU A 39 3.86 -9.80 -6.61
N ALA A 40 2.59 -9.67 -6.31
CA ALA A 40 1.97 -8.35 -6.26
C ALA A 40 0.78 -8.28 -5.30
N TYR A 41 0.44 -7.04 -4.93
CA TYR A 41 -0.84 -6.66 -4.37
C TYR A 41 -1.73 -6.05 -5.46
N VAL A 42 -2.98 -6.47 -5.50
CA VAL A 42 -4.01 -5.96 -6.41
C VAL A 42 -5.17 -5.48 -5.57
N CYS A 43 -5.44 -4.17 -5.59
CA CYS A 43 -6.60 -3.56 -4.98
C CYS A 43 -7.68 -3.31 -6.03
N ILE A 44 -8.89 -3.77 -5.75
CA ILE A 44 -10.07 -3.57 -6.58
C ILE A 44 -11.08 -2.79 -5.74
N LEU A 45 -11.44 -1.60 -6.21
CA LEU A 45 -12.40 -0.72 -5.56
C LEU A 45 -13.71 -0.70 -6.33
N GLU A 46 -14.80 -0.71 -5.60
CA GLU A 46 -16.15 -0.49 -6.13
C GLU A 46 -16.89 0.46 -5.19
N GLU A 47 -17.07 1.72 -5.61
CA GLU A 47 -17.81 2.71 -4.83
C GLU A 47 -19.30 2.35 -4.81
N LYS A 48 -19.92 2.43 -3.65
CA LYS A 48 -21.35 2.12 -3.43
C LYS A 48 -21.98 3.14 -2.49
N ARG A 49 -23.29 3.32 -2.62
CA ARG A 49 -24.10 4.10 -1.67
C ARG A 49 -24.37 3.28 -0.42
N GLN A 50 -23.42 3.32 0.51
CA GLN A 50 -23.49 2.65 1.83
C GLN A 50 -22.69 3.44 2.85
N GLU A 51 -22.90 3.19 4.14
CA GLU A 51 -22.25 3.94 5.23
C GLU A 51 -20.90 3.34 5.65
N PHE A 52 -20.56 2.16 5.17
CA PHE A 52 -19.38 1.41 5.60
C PHE A 52 -18.51 1.00 4.41
N ILE A 53 -17.33 0.49 4.72
CA ILE A 53 -16.42 -0.13 3.77
C ILE A 53 -16.39 -1.62 4.03
N ASP A 54 -16.77 -2.43 3.02
CA ASP A 54 -16.55 -3.88 3.04
C ASP A 54 -15.15 -4.18 2.50
N TYR A 55 -14.33 -4.74 3.36
CA TYR A 55 -12.96 -5.10 3.04
C TYR A 55 -12.80 -6.62 2.95
N HIS A 56 -12.34 -7.09 1.80
CA HIS A 56 -12.05 -8.49 1.52
C HIS A 56 -10.56 -8.67 1.22
N TYR A 57 -9.86 -9.41 2.05
CA TYR A 57 -8.47 -9.77 1.83
C TYR A 57 -8.33 -11.23 1.46
N VAL A 58 -7.61 -11.51 0.39
CA VAL A 58 -7.32 -12.87 -0.10
C VAL A 58 -5.83 -13.00 -0.36
N ASN A 59 -5.16 -13.83 0.41
CA ASN A 59 -3.78 -14.21 0.14
C ASN A 59 -3.76 -15.60 -0.53
N LYS A 60 -3.43 -15.62 -1.80
CA LYS A 60 -3.38 -16.87 -2.60
C LYS A 60 -2.20 -17.77 -2.26
N PHE A 61 -1.16 -17.22 -1.63
CA PHE A 61 0.03 -17.99 -1.22
C PHE A 61 -0.27 -18.83 0.04
N THR A 62 -0.90 -18.21 1.04
CA THR A 62 -1.23 -18.89 2.31
C THR A 62 -2.62 -19.52 2.33
N GLY A 63 -3.47 -19.19 1.35
CA GLY A 63 -4.88 -19.56 1.36
C GLY A 63 -5.71 -18.76 2.38
N SER A 64 -5.13 -17.75 3.04
CA SER A 64 -5.85 -16.95 4.03
C SER A 64 -6.89 -16.06 3.38
N TYR A 65 -8.04 -15.96 4.05
CA TYR A 65 -9.16 -15.12 3.66
C TYR A 65 -9.66 -14.35 4.88
N ASN A 66 -9.82 -13.05 4.72
CA ASN A 66 -10.36 -12.18 5.76
C ASN A 66 -11.46 -11.30 5.19
N ASN A 67 -12.53 -11.13 5.94
CA ASN A 67 -13.66 -10.26 5.58
C ASN A 67 -13.96 -9.36 6.77
N ILE A 68 -13.75 -8.05 6.61
CA ILE A 68 -13.90 -7.06 7.68
C ILE A 68 -14.82 -5.95 7.19
N LYS A 69 -15.83 -5.64 8.01
CA LYS A 69 -16.67 -4.46 7.82
C LYS A 69 -16.08 -3.30 8.62
N ILE A 70 -15.68 -2.26 7.91
CA ILE A 70 -15.13 -1.05 8.52
C ILE A 70 -16.25 -0.02 8.62
N SER A 71 -16.99 -0.03 9.72
CA SER A 71 -18.00 1.01 10.06
C SER A 71 -17.34 2.18 10.78
N ASP A 72 -16.34 1.90 11.64
CA ASP A 72 -15.53 2.89 12.33
C ASP A 72 -14.09 2.83 11.82
N LEU A 73 -13.57 3.99 11.41
CA LEU A 73 -12.22 4.14 10.88
C LEU A 73 -11.13 4.09 11.99
N GLU A 74 -11.36 3.37 13.10
CA GLU A 74 -10.48 3.33 14.27
C GLU A 74 -10.01 1.92 14.67
N LYS A 75 -10.05 0.93 13.78
CA LYS A 75 -9.60 -0.43 14.12
C LYS A 75 -8.09 -0.58 14.10
N ASP A 76 -7.58 -1.29 15.13
CA ASP A 76 -6.15 -1.34 15.55
C ASP A 76 -5.27 -2.37 14.82
N GLU A 77 -5.78 -3.16 13.90
CA GLU A 77 -4.96 -4.10 13.11
C GLU A 77 -4.09 -3.37 12.10
N GLU A 78 -2.80 -3.67 12.02
CA GLU A 78 -1.81 -3.00 11.19
C GLU A 78 -2.24 -2.83 9.73
N TYR A 79 -2.73 -3.89 9.09
CA TYR A 79 -3.22 -3.82 7.70
C TYR A 79 -4.48 -2.98 7.57
N THR A 80 -5.39 -3.04 8.54
CA THR A 80 -6.60 -2.21 8.56
C THR A 80 -6.24 -0.75 8.72
N ARG A 81 -5.27 -0.42 9.59
CA ARG A 81 -4.77 0.95 9.76
C ARG A 81 -4.16 1.49 8.47
N LEU A 82 -3.37 0.70 7.74
CA LEU A 82 -2.80 1.10 6.44
C LEU A 82 -3.90 1.47 5.44
N ILE A 83 -4.93 0.65 5.33
CA ILE A 83 -6.06 0.87 4.42
C ILE A 83 -6.83 2.12 4.83
N VAL A 84 -7.20 2.23 6.10
CA VAL A 84 -7.98 3.34 6.64
C VAL A 84 -7.25 4.67 6.47
N GLN A 85 -5.98 4.75 6.84
CA GLN A 85 -5.21 6.00 6.72
C GLN A 85 -4.96 6.38 5.25
N THR A 86 -4.78 5.40 4.38
CA THR A 86 -4.68 5.66 2.94
C THR A 86 -5.98 6.24 2.38
N ILE A 87 -7.13 5.70 2.77
CA ILE A 87 -8.44 6.21 2.35
C ILE A 87 -8.66 7.62 2.91
N LYS A 88 -8.42 7.84 4.21
CA LYS A 88 -8.56 9.17 4.84
C LYS A 88 -7.71 10.22 4.12
N LYS A 89 -6.54 9.84 3.62
CA LYS A 89 -5.61 10.75 2.95
C LYS A 89 -5.98 11.04 1.50
N VAL A 90 -6.47 10.04 0.75
CA VAL A 90 -6.69 10.14 -0.71
C VAL A 90 -8.14 10.42 -1.07
N LYS A 91 -9.08 9.76 -0.40
CA LYS A 91 -10.53 9.88 -0.65
C LYS A 91 -11.32 9.61 0.63
N PRO A 92 -11.42 10.56 1.55
CA PRO A 92 -12.02 10.37 2.89
C PRO A 92 -13.52 10.03 2.85
N ASP A 93 -14.20 10.40 1.79
CA ASP A 93 -15.61 10.12 1.54
C ASP A 93 -15.86 8.75 0.87
N PHE A 94 -14.79 7.98 0.54
CA PHE A 94 -14.96 6.67 -0.07
C PHE A 94 -15.80 5.74 0.82
N ARG A 95 -16.83 5.17 0.23
CA ARG A 95 -17.64 4.08 0.79
C ARG A 95 -17.86 3.03 -0.29
N GLY A 96 -17.85 1.76 0.10
CA GLY A 96 -18.03 0.69 -0.88
C GLY A 96 -17.20 -0.54 -0.56
N ASN A 97 -16.90 -1.31 -1.59
CA ASN A 97 -16.16 -2.55 -1.46
C ASN A 97 -14.70 -2.37 -1.83
N ILE A 98 -13.81 -2.91 -0.99
CA ILE A 98 -12.39 -3.06 -1.25
C ILE A 98 -12.08 -4.55 -1.30
N LYS A 99 -11.55 -5.03 -2.42
CA LYS A 99 -11.00 -6.38 -2.51
C LYS A 99 -9.50 -6.31 -2.74
N ILE A 100 -8.72 -6.86 -1.82
CA ILE A 100 -7.27 -6.98 -1.94
C ILE A 100 -6.93 -8.43 -2.20
N ILE A 101 -6.21 -8.67 -3.28
CA ILE A 101 -5.71 -9.99 -3.67
C ILE A 101 -4.19 -9.91 -3.71
N THR A 102 -3.54 -10.85 -3.06
CA THR A 102 -2.08 -10.99 -3.11
C THR A 102 -1.67 -12.45 -3.26
N ASN A 103 -0.48 -12.68 -3.78
CA ASN A 103 0.22 -13.96 -3.80
C ASN A 103 1.61 -13.83 -3.13
N VAL A 104 1.78 -12.80 -2.31
CA VAL A 104 3.02 -12.52 -1.59
C VAL A 104 3.00 -13.25 -0.25
N PRO A 105 4.08 -13.97 0.13
CA PRO A 105 4.19 -14.54 1.47
C PRO A 105 4.16 -13.46 2.54
N GLU A 106 3.39 -13.67 3.59
CA GLU A 106 3.32 -12.76 4.73
C GLU A 106 4.66 -12.72 5.48
N LYS A 107 5.03 -11.54 5.98
CA LYS A 107 6.28 -11.31 6.73
C LYS A 107 7.55 -11.72 6.00
N SER A 108 7.51 -11.74 4.66
CA SER A 108 8.63 -12.17 3.80
C SER A 108 9.75 -11.14 3.64
N GLY A 109 9.61 -9.93 4.17
CA GLY A 109 10.59 -8.85 3.97
C GLY A 109 10.60 -8.25 2.55
N LEU A 110 9.61 -8.59 1.71
CA LEU A 110 9.52 -8.14 0.32
C LEU A 110 8.89 -6.76 0.12
N GLY A 111 8.63 -6.00 1.18
CA GLY A 111 7.97 -4.69 1.08
C GLY A 111 6.46 -4.78 0.82
N GLY A 112 5.80 -5.82 1.37
CA GLY A 112 4.38 -6.10 1.14
C GLY A 112 3.45 -4.98 1.60
N SER A 113 3.70 -4.35 2.77
CA SER A 113 2.91 -3.24 3.29
C SER A 113 2.89 -2.05 2.32
N SER A 114 4.07 -1.67 1.83
CA SER A 114 4.20 -0.55 0.88
C SER A 114 3.55 -0.88 -0.47
N SER A 115 3.66 -2.13 -0.95
CA SER A 115 2.96 -2.57 -2.16
C SER A 115 1.44 -2.54 -2.00
N LEU A 116 0.93 -2.88 -0.81
CA LEU A 116 -0.48 -2.73 -0.48
C LEU A 116 -0.92 -1.26 -0.56
N VAL A 117 -0.23 -0.36 0.14
CA VAL A 117 -0.55 1.08 0.18
C VAL A 117 -0.48 1.69 -1.22
N VAL A 118 0.58 1.41 -1.97
CA VAL A 118 0.76 1.92 -3.34
C VAL A 118 -0.34 1.40 -4.28
N SER A 119 -0.71 0.11 -4.19
CA SER A 119 -1.79 -0.43 -5.02
C SER A 119 -3.15 0.20 -4.69
N LEU A 120 -3.40 0.49 -3.41
CA LEU A 120 -4.62 1.17 -2.96
C LEU A 120 -4.66 2.63 -3.43
N ILE A 121 -3.56 3.39 -3.29
CA ILE A 121 -3.45 4.76 -3.81
C ILE A 121 -3.72 4.79 -5.31
N LYS A 122 -3.06 3.91 -6.09
CA LYS A 122 -3.27 3.81 -7.54
C LYS A 122 -4.74 3.56 -7.91
N ALA A 123 -5.46 2.76 -7.12
CA ALA A 123 -6.88 2.50 -7.34
C ALA A 123 -7.77 3.70 -6.98
N LEU A 124 -7.50 4.37 -5.84
CA LEU A 124 -8.24 5.56 -5.39
C LEU A 124 -8.05 6.76 -6.32
N VAL A 125 -6.83 7.00 -6.78
CA VAL A 125 -6.54 8.07 -7.75
C VAL A 125 -7.32 7.85 -9.05
N LYS A 126 -7.37 6.62 -9.55
CA LYS A 126 -8.20 6.28 -10.73
C LYS A 126 -9.69 6.48 -10.46
N LEU A 127 -10.16 6.14 -9.25
CA LEU A 127 -11.56 6.35 -8.85
C LEU A 127 -11.93 7.84 -8.86
N ASN A 128 -11.00 8.72 -8.47
CA ASN A 128 -11.17 10.18 -8.54
C ASN A 128 -11.13 10.73 -9.97
N GLY A 129 -10.80 9.90 -10.98
CA GLY A 129 -10.59 10.37 -12.35
C GLY A 129 -9.26 11.11 -12.54
N GLU A 130 -8.35 10.99 -11.59
CA GLU A 130 -7.07 11.71 -11.58
C GLU A 130 -5.94 10.82 -12.13
N LYS A 131 -4.82 11.49 -12.45
CA LYS A 131 -3.54 10.84 -12.76
C LYS A 131 -2.49 11.35 -11.78
N MET A 132 -1.67 10.45 -11.27
CA MET A 132 -0.58 10.77 -10.35
C MET A 132 0.71 10.15 -10.88
N LEU A 133 1.82 10.88 -10.82
CA LEU A 133 3.12 10.35 -11.21
C LEU A 133 3.59 9.29 -10.20
N PRO A 134 4.37 8.30 -10.64
CA PRO A 134 4.89 7.27 -9.71
C PRO A 134 5.62 7.86 -8.51
N GLU A 135 6.38 8.92 -8.70
CA GLU A 135 7.07 9.63 -7.63
C GLU A 135 6.11 10.18 -6.57
N ASP A 136 4.99 10.78 -6.99
CA ASP A 136 4.00 11.36 -6.07
C ASP A 136 3.24 10.25 -5.33
N VAL A 137 2.95 9.14 -6.00
CA VAL A 137 2.38 7.94 -5.37
C VAL A 137 3.33 7.40 -4.30
N ALA A 138 4.64 7.33 -4.58
CA ALA A 138 5.65 6.85 -3.63
C ALA A 138 5.77 7.79 -2.42
N LYS A 139 5.80 9.11 -2.63
CA LYS A 139 5.83 10.13 -1.56
C LYS A 139 4.61 10.04 -0.67
N LEU A 140 3.43 9.88 -1.27
CA LEU A 140 2.17 9.75 -0.54
C LEU A 140 2.13 8.45 0.28
N ALA A 141 2.56 7.33 -0.30
CA ALA A 141 2.67 6.07 0.42
C ALA A 141 3.64 6.16 1.61
N TYR A 142 4.80 6.79 1.42
CA TYR A 142 5.75 7.07 2.49
C TYR A 142 5.12 7.92 3.60
N GLU A 143 4.39 8.98 3.25
CA GLU A 143 3.71 9.82 4.23
C GLU A 143 2.72 9.01 5.08
N VAL A 144 1.90 8.15 4.45
CA VAL A 144 0.95 7.30 5.16
C VAL A 144 1.66 6.35 6.10
N GLU A 145 2.64 5.58 5.61
CA GLU A 145 3.30 4.54 6.40
C GLU A 145 4.21 5.10 7.51
N ARG A 146 5.04 6.10 7.19
CA ARG A 146 6.10 6.57 8.08
C ARG A 146 5.67 7.74 8.97
N LYS A 147 4.93 8.71 8.41
CA LYS A 147 4.56 9.92 9.17
C LYS A 147 3.24 9.76 9.90
N ILE A 148 2.22 9.15 9.27
CA ILE A 148 0.88 9.05 9.87
C ILE A 148 0.79 7.83 10.79
N ILE A 149 1.24 6.66 10.32
CA ILE A 149 1.12 5.40 11.08
C ILE A 149 2.34 5.19 11.99
N GLY A 150 3.51 5.71 11.61
CA GLY A 150 4.73 5.62 12.41
C GLY A 150 5.49 4.30 12.24
N ILE A 151 5.26 3.54 11.15
CA ILE A 151 6.03 2.34 10.84
C ILE A 151 7.48 2.75 10.56
N LYS A 152 8.45 2.15 11.26
CA LYS A 152 9.87 2.42 11.05
C LYS A 152 10.35 1.86 9.71
N GLY A 153 11.25 2.58 9.05
CA GLY A 153 11.90 2.16 7.80
C GLY A 153 12.10 3.33 6.84
N GLY A 154 12.79 3.06 5.72
CA GLY A 154 13.15 4.06 4.74
C GLY A 154 12.19 4.20 3.56
N TYR A 155 12.67 4.89 2.54
CA TYR A 155 11.92 5.25 1.32
C TYR A 155 11.84 4.12 0.29
N GLN A 156 12.71 3.12 0.36
CA GLN A 156 12.96 2.18 -0.73
C GLN A 156 11.72 1.41 -1.21
N ASP A 157 10.86 1.01 -0.27
CA ASP A 157 9.75 0.10 -0.52
C ASP A 157 8.66 0.78 -1.35
N GLN A 158 8.33 2.02 -1.00
CA GLN A 158 7.32 2.81 -1.67
C GLN A 158 7.75 3.17 -3.10
N TRP A 159 9.04 3.54 -3.29
CA TRP A 159 9.58 3.82 -4.62
C TRP A 159 9.57 2.57 -5.50
N ALA A 160 10.12 1.46 -5.03
CA ALA A 160 10.12 0.21 -5.79
C ALA A 160 8.71 -0.32 -6.12
N ALA A 161 7.72 -0.04 -5.25
CA ALA A 161 6.33 -0.43 -5.47
C ALA A 161 5.58 0.51 -6.44
N ALA A 162 6.00 1.78 -6.55
CA ALA A 162 5.33 2.78 -7.38
C ALA A 162 5.75 2.70 -8.85
N TYR A 163 7.02 2.38 -9.12
CA TYR A 163 7.61 2.21 -10.45
C TYR A 163 7.47 0.80 -10.97
#